data_4cd9f7e4b2f62ccebc8a8cba65e37e2f
#
_entry.id   4cd9f7e4b2f62ccebc8a8cba65e37e2f
#
_cell.length_a   1.000
_cell.length_b   1.000
_cell.length_c   1.000
_cell.angle_alpha   90.00
_cell.angle_beta   90.00
_cell.angle_gamma   90.00
#
_symmetry.space_group_name_H-M   'P 1'
#
loop_
_entity.id
_entity.type
_entity.pdbx_description
1 polymer ?
#
loop_
_entity_poly.entity_id
_entity_poly.type
_entity_poly.pdbx_seq_one_letter_code
_entity_poly.pdbx_strand_id
1 'polypeptide(L)'
;MAVVAVTMVKNEADVIETTIRHIAAHVDHVIVADNGSTDGTRELLEELPCEVIDDPDPAYYQSRKMTALADYAARAREADWVVPFDADEIWTCPGGGRIADRLQAVGGWIAPAWIYDHVVTDADPAGVPPQQAMGHRMIRRTRLHKVAARYEQGMVIEMGNHQATYPQRPVVVPVWDVLEVRHFPIRSPQQYLRKARQGAAALALTDLPESTGQHWRDWDRLADQQGSLTDAFLDHWFYRHDDPRLVLDPAPLEGS
;
A
#
# COMPACT_ATOMS: atom_id res chain seq x y z
N MET A 1 -4.11 -3.94 23.90
CA MET A 1 -3.21 -3.20 23.01
C MET A 1 -3.74 -3.42 21.60
N ALA A 2 -4.36 -2.42 21.01
CA ALA A 2 -5.02 -2.54 19.70
C ALA A 2 -4.07 -2.19 18.55
N VAL A 3 -4.09 -2.98 17.49
CA VAL A 3 -3.37 -2.75 16.24
C VAL A 3 -4.38 -2.40 15.16
N VAL A 4 -4.29 -1.19 14.60
CA VAL A 4 -5.24 -0.66 13.63
C VAL A 4 -4.54 -0.40 12.31
N ALA A 5 -5.02 -1.01 11.22
CA ALA A 5 -4.57 -0.70 9.88
C ALA A 5 -5.34 0.47 9.29
N VAL A 6 -4.64 1.38 8.63
CA VAL A 6 -5.25 2.58 8.03
C VAL A 6 -4.77 2.76 6.60
N THR A 7 -5.67 3.18 5.71
CA THR A 7 -5.33 3.46 4.30
C THR A 7 -6.23 4.53 3.71
N MET A 8 -5.74 5.21 2.68
CA MET A 8 -6.53 6.01 1.76
C MET A 8 -6.54 5.34 0.39
N VAL A 9 -7.70 5.26 -0.25
CA VAL A 9 -7.86 4.55 -1.51
C VAL A 9 -8.56 5.40 -2.56
N LYS A 10 -8.27 5.11 -3.83
CA LYS A 10 -9.00 5.68 -4.97
C LYS A 10 -8.88 4.77 -6.19
N ASN A 11 -10.01 4.20 -6.63
CA ASN A 11 -10.10 3.39 -7.85
C ASN A 11 -9.14 2.17 -7.84
N GLU A 12 -9.28 1.31 -6.84
CA GLU A 12 -8.50 0.09 -6.63
C GLU A 12 -9.41 -1.17 -6.55
N ALA A 13 -10.54 -1.17 -7.30
CA ALA A 13 -11.52 -2.25 -7.27
C ALA A 13 -10.94 -3.63 -7.63
N ASP A 14 -9.85 -3.66 -8.42
CA ASP A 14 -9.19 -4.90 -8.84
C ASP A 14 -8.37 -5.60 -7.75
N VAL A 15 -8.06 -4.91 -6.64
CA VAL A 15 -7.21 -5.45 -5.56
C VAL A 15 -7.80 -5.29 -4.16
N ILE A 16 -8.72 -4.35 -3.97
CA ILE A 16 -9.11 -3.90 -2.63
C ILE A 16 -9.75 -5.02 -1.80
N GLU A 17 -10.57 -5.88 -2.40
CA GLU A 17 -11.22 -6.96 -1.68
C GLU A 17 -10.20 -7.92 -1.05
N THR A 18 -9.24 -8.39 -1.85
CA THR A 18 -8.18 -9.31 -1.38
C THR A 18 -7.35 -8.64 -0.28
N THR A 19 -6.97 -7.38 -0.49
CA THR A 19 -6.15 -6.63 0.48
C THR A 19 -6.87 -6.44 1.81
N ILE A 20 -8.14 -6.00 1.80
CA ILE A 20 -8.89 -5.77 3.05
C ILE A 20 -9.16 -7.08 3.79
N ARG A 21 -9.59 -8.16 3.08
CA ARG A 21 -9.80 -9.46 3.73
C ARG A 21 -8.53 -9.97 4.39
N HIS A 22 -7.39 -9.84 3.71
CA HIS A 22 -6.11 -10.25 4.25
C HIS A 22 -5.72 -9.43 5.48
N ILE A 23 -5.65 -8.10 5.37
CA ILE A 23 -5.18 -7.27 6.49
C ILE A 23 -6.11 -7.36 7.71
N ALA A 24 -7.43 -7.50 7.51
CA ALA A 24 -8.40 -7.64 8.58
C ALA A 24 -8.23 -8.94 9.39
N ALA A 25 -7.70 -10.01 8.79
CA ALA A 25 -7.33 -11.23 9.52
C ALA A 25 -6.08 -11.05 10.41
N HIS A 26 -5.27 -10.04 10.11
CA HIS A 26 -3.97 -9.83 10.76
C HIS A 26 -3.93 -8.71 11.81
N VAL A 27 -4.94 -7.82 11.83
CA VAL A 27 -5.03 -6.68 12.77
C VAL A 27 -6.35 -6.71 13.55
N ASP A 28 -6.57 -5.77 14.46
CA ASP A 28 -7.78 -5.73 15.26
C ASP A 28 -8.87 -4.87 14.60
N HIS A 29 -8.51 -3.82 13.86
CA HIS A 29 -9.42 -2.97 13.10
C HIS A 29 -8.78 -2.48 11.80
N VAL A 30 -9.63 -2.23 10.79
CA VAL A 30 -9.21 -1.63 9.51
C VAL A 30 -10.05 -0.38 9.27
N ILE A 31 -9.41 0.74 8.95
CA ILE A 31 -10.05 2.01 8.61
C ILE A 31 -9.59 2.42 7.21
N VAL A 32 -10.54 2.69 6.33
CA VAL A 32 -10.29 3.05 4.94
C VAL A 32 -10.91 4.42 4.65
N ALA A 33 -10.10 5.36 4.18
CA ALA A 33 -10.59 6.62 3.63
C ALA A 33 -10.75 6.50 2.12
N ASP A 34 -11.98 6.52 1.63
CA ASP A 34 -12.26 6.53 0.19
C ASP A 34 -12.19 7.96 -0.36
N ASN A 35 -11.25 8.21 -1.27
CA ASN A 35 -11.01 9.51 -1.90
C ASN A 35 -11.86 9.72 -3.17
N GLY A 36 -13.13 9.35 -3.12
CA GLY A 36 -14.08 9.51 -4.21
C GLY A 36 -13.82 8.54 -5.36
N SER A 37 -13.79 7.26 -5.08
CA SER A 37 -13.71 6.19 -6.08
C SER A 37 -14.95 6.15 -6.98
N THR A 38 -14.76 5.73 -8.25
CA THR A 38 -15.80 5.67 -9.28
C THR A 38 -15.80 4.36 -10.07
N ASP A 39 -15.00 3.38 -9.65
CA ASP A 39 -14.79 2.10 -10.34
C ASP A 39 -15.41 0.89 -9.62
N GLY A 40 -16.21 1.12 -8.57
CA GLY A 40 -16.78 0.08 -7.71
C GLY A 40 -16.00 -0.19 -6.43
N THR A 41 -14.87 0.51 -6.20
CA THR A 41 -14.08 0.35 -4.95
C THR A 41 -14.93 0.65 -3.71
N ARG A 42 -15.74 1.72 -3.73
CA ARG A 42 -16.56 2.14 -2.58
C ARG A 42 -17.58 1.06 -2.21
N GLU A 43 -18.29 0.56 -3.20
CA GLU A 43 -19.32 -0.47 -3.03
C GLU A 43 -18.71 -1.76 -2.45
N LEU A 44 -17.53 -2.16 -2.94
CA LEU A 44 -16.80 -3.31 -2.37
C LEU A 44 -16.41 -3.07 -0.90
N LEU A 45 -15.91 -1.89 -0.56
CA LEU A 45 -15.51 -1.56 0.81
C LEU A 45 -16.66 -1.65 1.81
N GLU A 46 -17.89 -1.29 1.41
CA GLU A 46 -19.08 -1.35 2.27
C GLU A 46 -19.49 -2.78 2.64
N GLU A 47 -19.03 -3.79 1.88
CA GLU A 47 -19.26 -5.21 2.13
C GLU A 47 -18.09 -5.90 2.86
N LEU A 48 -17.00 -5.18 3.12
CA LEU A 48 -15.76 -5.73 3.66
C LEU A 48 -15.61 -5.41 5.18
N PRO A 49 -14.80 -6.19 5.91
CA PRO A 49 -14.58 -6.00 7.35
C PRO A 49 -13.69 -4.79 7.64
N CYS A 50 -14.15 -3.60 7.27
CA CYS A 50 -13.46 -2.34 7.52
C CYS A 50 -14.47 -1.22 7.84
N GLU A 51 -13.98 -0.19 8.51
CA GLU A 51 -14.69 1.07 8.66
C GLU A 51 -14.34 1.98 7.48
N VAL A 52 -15.35 2.46 6.76
CA VAL A 52 -15.15 3.34 5.59
C VAL A 52 -15.52 4.77 5.96
N ILE A 53 -14.62 5.69 5.69
CA ILE A 53 -14.82 7.14 5.85
C ILE A 53 -14.62 7.86 4.53
N ASP A 54 -15.30 8.99 4.37
CA ASP A 54 -15.15 9.80 3.15
C ASP A 54 -13.93 10.71 3.26
N ASP A 55 -13.11 10.74 2.22
CA ASP A 55 -12.06 11.74 2.00
C ASP A 55 -12.43 12.64 0.82
N PRO A 56 -13.09 13.78 1.06
CA PRO A 56 -13.57 14.65 -0.01
C PRO A 56 -12.46 15.51 -0.65
N ASP A 57 -11.25 15.53 -0.08
CA ASP A 57 -10.13 16.31 -0.62
C ASP A 57 -9.41 15.53 -1.73
N PRO A 58 -9.54 15.92 -3.03
CA PRO A 58 -8.90 15.20 -4.13
C PRO A 58 -7.38 15.39 -4.20
N ALA A 59 -6.82 16.34 -3.44
CA ALA A 59 -5.40 16.64 -3.46
C ALA A 59 -4.57 15.54 -2.77
N TYR A 60 -3.40 15.22 -3.33
CA TYR A 60 -2.52 14.17 -2.82
C TYR A 60 -1.65 14.67 -1.66
N TYR A 61 -2.26 14.90 -0.51
CA TYR A 61 -1.56 15.18 0.73
C TYR A 61 -1.45 13.93 1.61
N GLN A 62 -0.84 12.86 1.08
CA GLN A 62 -0.81 11.55 1.72
C GLN A 62 -0.33 11.59 3.17
N SER A 63 0.81 12.24 3.46
CA SER A 63 1.34 12.34 4.83
C SER A 63 0.30 12.95 5.79
N ARG A 64 -0.32 14.07 5.41
CA ARG A 64 -1.35 14.73 6.24
C ARG A 64 -2.57 13.83 6.47
N LYS A 65 -3.06 13.18 5.40
CA LYS A 65 -4.23 12.30 5.45
C LYS A 65 -3.95 11.05 6.27
N MET A 66 -2.82 10.39 6.05
CA MET A 66 -2.43 9.20 6.81
C MET A 66 -2.17 9.51 8.29
N THR A 67 -1.60 10.68 8.60
CA THR A 67 -1.46 11.16 9.98
C THR A 67 -2.83 11.39 10.64
N ALA A 68 -3.76 12.02 9.92
CA ALA A 68 -5.13 12.24 10.43
C ALA A 68 -5.88 10.90 10.65
N LEU A 69 -5.66 9.90 9.80
CA LEU A 69 -6.19 8.55 9.97
C LEU A 69 -5.60 7.85 11.20
N ALA A 70 -4.29 8.01 11.45
CA ALA A 70 -3.64 7.49 12.65
C ALA A 70 -4.21 8.14 13.93
N ASP A 71 -4.41 9.46 13.93
CA ASP A 71 -5.07 10.16 15.03
C ASP A 71 -6.52 9.73 15.24
N TYR A 72 -7.25 9.48 14.14
CA TYR A 72 -8.60 8.94 14.21
C TYR A 72 -8.61 7.52 14.79
N ALA A 73 -7.73 6.64 14.34
CA ALA A 73 -7.59 5.28 14.85
C ALA A 73 -7.32 5.26 16.36
N ALA A 74 -6.45 6.14 16.84
CA ALA A 74 -6.16 6.26 18.27
C ALA A 74 -7.39 6.71 19.09
N ARG A 75 -8.16 7.69 18.58
CA ARG A 75 -9.32 8.18 19.28
C ARG A 75 -10.53 7.23 19.22
N ALA A 76 -10.78 6.61 18.07
CA ALA A 76 -11.98 5.82 17.81
C ALA A 76 -11.80 4.33 18.16
N ARG A 77 -10.59 3.81 18.10
CA ARG A 77 -10.26 2.39 18.28
C ARG A 77 -9.17 2.12 19.31
N GLU A 78 -8.74 3.16 20.06
CA GLU A 78 -7.69 3.04 21.08
C GLU A 78 -6.41 2.39 20.52
N ALA A 79 -6.03 2.78 19.30
CA ALA A 79 -4.88 2.19 18.63
C ALA A 79 -3.58 2.45 19.39
N ASP A 80 -2.88 1.38 19.77
CA ASP A 80 -1.50 1.42 20.27
C ASP A 80 -0.48 1.35 19.13
N TRP A 81 -0.83 0.62 18.06
CA TRP A 81 -0.07 0.52 16.83
C TRP A 81 -0.93 0.88 15.63
N VAL A 82 -0.33 1.60 14.70
CA VAL A 82 -0.92 1.93 13.40
C VAL A 82 -0.10 1.25 12.31
N VAL A 83 -0.79 0.58 11.38
CA VAL A 83 -0.22 -0.03 10.18
C VAL A 83 -0.75 0.75 8.98
N PRO A 84 -0.03 1.79 8.51
CA PRO A 84 -0.39 2.51 7.29
C PRO A 84 -0.03 1.65 6.08
N PHE A 85 -1.02 1.32 5.24
CA PHE A 85 -0.83 0.46 4.07
C PHE A 85 -1.43 1.08 2.81
N ASP A 86 -0.98 0.64 1.65
CA ASP A 86 -1.58 1.00 0.36
C ASP A 86 -2.47 -0.15 -0.15
N ALA A 87 -3.47 0.16 -0.98
CA ALA A 87 -4.47 -0.81 -1.44
C ALA A 87 -3.87 -2.00 -2.21
N ASP A 88 -2.70 -1.82 -2.80
CA ASP A 88 -1.97 -2.81 -3.59
C ASP A 88 -0.85 -3.53 -2.79
N GLU A 89 -1.01 -3.61 -1.44
CA GLU A 89 -0.03 -4.21 -0.53
C GLU A 89 -0.63 -5.34 0.30
N ILE A 90 0.05 -6.47 0.33
CA ILE A 90 -0.23 -7.60 1.23
C ILE A 90 0.87 -7.63 2.30
N TRP A 91 0.50 -7.27 3.52
CA TRP A 91 1.41 -7.24 4.67
C TRP A 91 1.49 -8.60 5.34
N THR A 92 2.68 -9.07 5.63
CA THR A 92 2.93 -10.39 6.21
C THR A 92 3.99 -10.35 7.30
N CYS A 93 4.06 -11.44 8.08
CA CYS A 93 5.15 -11.67 9.03
C CYS A 93 6.08 -12.76 8.49
N PRO A 94 7.40 -12.54 8.42
CA PRO A 94 8.35 -13.61 8.17
C PRO A 94 8.11 -14.78 9.14
N GLY A 95 7.92 -15.99 8.57
CA GLY A 95 7.59 -17.18 9.36
C GLY A 95 6.13 -17.31 9.79
N GLY A 96 5.24 -16.44 9.29
CA GLY A 96 3.79 -16.49 9.52
C GLY A 96 3.32 -15.86 10.84
N GLY A 97 2.03 -15.99 11.11
CA GLY A 97 1.36 -15.43 12.28
C GLY A 97 0.72 -14.05 12.02
N ARG A 98 -0.06 -13.58 13.00
CA ARG A 98 -0.77 -12.30 12.89
C ARG A 98 0.17 -11.11 13.09
N ILE A 99 -0.03 -10.05 12.33
CA ILE A 99 0.68 -8.77 12.48
C ILE A 99 0.47 -8.20 13.89
N ALA A 100 -0.77 -8.24 14.39
CA ALA A 100 -1.09 -7.76 15.73
C ALA A 100 -0.26 -8.45 16.81
N ASP A 101 -0.16 -9.78 16.79
CA ASP A 101 0.61 -10.53 17.77
C ASP A 101 2.11 -10.22 17.69
N ARG A 102 2.61 -10.06 16.45
CA ARG A 102 4.01 -9.71 16.21
C ARG A 102 4.34 -8.32 16.73
N LEU A 103 3.51 -7.30 16.44
CA LEU A 103 3.71 -5.93 16.92
C LEU A 103 3.55 -5.80 18.42
N GLN A 104 2.67 -6.58 19.04
CA GLN A 104 2.51 -6.62 20.49
C GLN A 104 3.77 -7.14 21.19
N ALA A 105 4.51 -8.05 20.57
CA ALA A 105 5.76 -8.59 21.10
C ALA A 105 6.98 -7.67 20.88
N VAL A 106 6.86 -6.65 20.01
CA VAL A 106 7.96 -5.72 19.69
C VAL A 106 8.12 -4.67 20.78
N GLY A 107 9.33 -4.56 21.34
CA GLY A 107 9.68 -3.55 22.36
C GLY A 107 9.99 -2.15 21.81
N GLY A 108 9.84 -1.92 20.49
CA GLY A 108 10.19 -0.67 19.79
C GLY A 108 8.99 0.24 19.52
N TRP A 109 9.26 1.28 18.75
CA TRP A 109 8.28 2.30 18.31
C TRP A 109 7.96 2.21 16.83
N ILE A 110 8.88 1.69 16.03
CA ILE A 110 8.75 1.51 14.58
C ILE A 110 9.15 0.09 14.23
N ALA A 111 8.32 -0.58 13.43
CA ALA A 111 8.60 -1.86 12.81
C ALA A 111 8.59 -1.66 11.28
N PRO A 112 9.77 -1.52 10.65
CA PRO A 112 9.86 -1.43 9.19
C PRO A 112 9.49 -2.76 8.53
N ALA A 113 8.83 -2.67 7.37
CA ALA A 113 8.45 -3.79 6.53
C ALA A 113 9.16 -3.70 5.17
N TRP A 114 9.96 -4.69 4.82
CA TRP A 114 10.63 -4.74 3.53
C TRP A 114 9.63 -4.98 2.40
N ILE A 115 9.81 -4.26 1.28
CA ILE A 115 8.92 -4.34 0.13
C ILE A 115 9.52 -5.26 -0.94
N TYR A 116 8.70 -6.21 -1.40
CA TYR A 116 8.99 -7.07 -2.55
C TYR A 116 7.93 -6.84 -3.63
N ASP A 117 8.36 -6.31 -4.78
CA ASP A 117 7.45 -6.08 -5.90
C ASP A 117 7.11 -7.40 -6.59
N HIS A 118 5.82 -7.70 -6.69
CA HIS A 118 5.27 -8.68 -7.60
C HIS A 118 5.14 -8.08 -8.99
N VAL A 119 5.35 -8.91 -9.99
CA VAL A 119 5.37 -8.49 -11.39
C VAL A 119 4.45 -9.37 -12.22
N VAL A 120 3.95 -8.83 -13.32
CA VAL A 120 3.14 -9.59 -14.28
C VAL A 120 4.06 -10.45 -15.13
N THR A 121 3.67 -11.72 -15.32
CA THR A 121 4.43 -12.66 -16.16
C THR A 121 3.55 -13.32 -17.23
N ASP A 122 4.20 -13.95 -18.20
CA ASP A 122 3.55 -14.76 -19.24
C ASP A 122 2.90 -16.07 -18.69
N ALA A 123 3.15 -16.40 -17.42
CA ALA A 123 2.56 -17.57 -16.75
C ALA A 123 1.35 -17.22 -15.87
N ASP A 124 1.02 -15.94 -15.68
CA ASP A 124 -0.04 -15.53 -14.78
C ASP A 124 -1.43 -15.94 -15.32
N PRO A 125 -2.27 -16.58 -14.51
CA PRO A 125 -3.61 -16.99 -14.93
C PRO A 125 -4.53 -15.78 -15.14
N ALA A 126 -5.33 -15.82 -16.19
CA ALA A 126 -6.34 -14.80 -16.44
C ALA A 126 -7.59 -15.02 -15.59
N GLY A 127 -8.32 -13.94 -15.29
CA GLY A 127 -9.64 -13.99 -14.66
C GLY A 127 -9.65 -14.20 -13.15
N VAL A 128 -8.49 -14.07 -12.49
CA VAL A 128 -8.39 -14.07 -11.02
C VAL A 128 -7.81 -12.73 -10.55
N PRO A 129 -8.03 -12.34 -9.26
CA PRO A 129 -7.46 -11.12 -8.71
C PRO A 129 -5.94 -11.06 -8.87
N PRO A 130 -5.37 -9.86 -9.10
CA PRO A 130 -3.93 -9.69 -9.32
C PRO A 130 -3.04 -10.33 -8.25
N GLN A 131 -3.40 -10.22 -6.96
CA GLN A 131 -2.62 -10.80 -5.87
C GLN A 131 -2.60 -12.34 -5.88
N GLN A 132 -3.58 -12.96 -6.53
CA GLN A 132 -3.62 -14.42 -6.73
C GLN A 132 -2.93 -14.82 -8.03
N ALA A 133 -3.02 -13.98 -9.08
CA ALA A 133 -2.43 -14.23 -10.39
C ALA A 133 -0.91 -14.04 -10.39
N MET A 134 -0.43 -12.93 -9.84
CA MET A 134 0.97 -12.50 -9.90
C MET A 134 1.82 -13.27 -8.89
N GLY A 135 2.07 -14.55 -9.16
CA GLY A 135 2.81 -15.44 -8.27
C GLY A 135 4.32 -15.18 -8.23
N HIS A 136 4.87 -14.42 -9.19
CA HIS A 136 6.29 -14.12 -9.25
C HIS A 136 6.59 -12.73 -8.68
N ARG A 137 7.68 -12.65 -7.91
CA ARG A 137 8.20 -11.38 -7.42
C ARG A 137 9.68 -11.21 -7.75
N MET A 138 10.15 -9.97 -7.66
CA MET A 138 11.59 -9.69 -7.72
C MET A 138 12.32 -10.39 -6.57
N ILE A 139 13.47 -11.03 -6.87
CA ILE A 139 14.34 -11.63 -5.83
C ILE A 139 14.81 -10.56 -4.87
N ARG A 140 15.20 -9.40 -5.40
CA ARG A 140 15.69 -8.28 -4.59
C ARG A 140 14.53 -7.45 -4.11
N ARG A 141 14.51 -7.16 -2.81
CA ARG A 141 13.64 -6.16 -2.22
C ARG A 141 13.91 -4.76 -2.80
N THR A 142 12.95 -3.88 -2.72
CA THR A 142 13.13 -2.48 -3.09
C THR A 142 14.12 -1.79 -2.13
N ARG A 143 14.56 -0.58 -2.47
CA ARG A 143 15.37 0.25 -1.57
C ARG A 143 14.54 0.91 -0.47
N LEU A 144 13.24 0.97 -0.65
CA LEU A 144 12.30 1.53 0.29
C LEU A 144 11.72 0.45 1.20
N HIS A 145 11.12 0.86 2.28
CA HIS A 145 10.36 0.04 3.21
C HIS A 145 9.09 0.78 3.60
N LYS A 146 8.11 0.09 4.11
CA LYS A 146 6.95 0.67 4.83
C LYS A 146 7.21 0.60 6.32
N VAL A 147 6.36 1.25 7.13
CA VAL A 147 6.49 1.18 8.59
C VAL A 147 5.15 0.92 9.26
N ALA A 148 5.12 0.02 10.23
CA ALA A 148 4.15 0.06 11.31
C ALA A 148 4.72 0.91 12.44
N ALA A 149 3.88 1.72 13.07
CA ALA A 149 4.31 2.72 14.04
C ALA A 149 3.45 2.64 15.31
N ARG A 150 4.11 2.68 16.48
CA ARG A 150 3.39 2.83 17.75
C ARG A 150 2.82 4.25 17.82
N TYR A 151 1.54 4.35 18.14
CA TYR A 151 0.91 5.67 18.19
C TYR A 151 1.42 6.50 19.37
N GLU A 152 1.71 7.76 19.09
CA GLU A 152 1.91 8.82 20.07
C GLU A 152 1.30 10.11 19.53
N GLN A 153 0.61 10.86 20.36
CA GLN A 153 0.00 12.12 19.93
C GLN A 153 1.04 13.07 19.32
N GLY A 154 0.74 13.56 18.11
CA GLY A 154 1.63 14.43 17.36
C GLY A 154 2.66 13.70 16.50
N MET A 155 2.64 12.36 16.45
CA MET A 155 3.43 11.65 15.44
C MET A 155 2.98 12.03 14.03
N VAL A 156 3.89 11.93 13.07
CA VAL A 156 3.61 12.17 11.64
C VAL A 156 3.96 10.93 10.85
N ILE A 157 3.00 10.44 10.05
CA ILE A 157 3.27 9.44 9.01
C ILE A 157 3.81 10.18 7.79
N GLU A 158 5.02 9.86 7.38
CA GLU A 158 5.68 10.50 6.25
C GLU A 158 5.14 10.01 4.89
N MET A 159 5.42 10.77 3.83
CA MET A 159 5.02 10.44 2.47
C MET A 159 5.44 9.01 2.08
N GLY A 160 4.55 8.31 1.39
CA GLY A 160 4.76 6.92 0.97
C GLY A 160 4.66 5.90 2.11
N ASN A 161 4.29 6.31 3.34
CA ASN A 161 4.26 5.44 4.52
C ASN A 161 5.64 4.80 4.82
N HIS A 162 6.73 5.51 4.43
CA HIS A 162 8.10 4.99 4.55
C HIS A 162 8.73 5.26 5.90
N GLN A 163 8.16 6.17 6.69
CA GLN A 163 8.66 6.56 8.00
C GLN A 163 7.53 7.12 8.86
N ALA A 164 7.71 7.02 10.19
CA ALA A 164 6.95 7.79 11.16
C ALA A 164 7.92 8.62 12.01
N THR A 165 7.58 9.88 12.25
CA THR A 165 8.38 10.79 13.07
C THR A 165 7.62 11.18 14.34
N TYR A 166 8.38 11.43 15.41
CA TYR A 166 7.84 11.69 16.74
C TYR A 166 8.48 12.97 17.28
N PRO A 167 7.75 14.07 17.40
CA PRO A 167 8.31 15.35 17.87
C PRO A 167 8.99 15.27 19.24
N GLN A 168 8.50 14.39 20.11
CA GLN A 168 9.03 14.20 21.46
C GLN A 168 10.09 13.10 21.56
N ARG A 169 10.39 12.41 20.44
CA ARG A 169 11.36 11.31 20.35
C ARG A 169 12.27 11.51 19.15
N PRO A 170 13.30 12.36 19.25
CA PRO A 170 14.17 12.68 18.12
C PRO A 170 14.97 11.47 17.60
N VAL A 171 15.08 10.41 18.40
CA VAL A 171 15.74 9.16 18.02
C VAL A 171 14.83 8.00 18.36
N VAL A 172 14.44 7.24 17.34
CA VAL A 172 13.69 6.00 17.48
C VAL A 172 14.49 4.88 16.81
N VAL A 173 14.77 3.83 17.57
CA VAL A 173 15.45 2.64 17.03
C VAL A 173 14.39 1.72 16.42
N PRO A 174 14.45 1.43 15.12
CA PRO A 174 13.52 0.54 14.47
C PRO A 174 13.81 -0.93 14.81
N VAL A 175 12.75 -1.76 14.83
CA VAL A 175 12.88 -3.21 14.97
C VAL A 175 12.60 -3.86 13.62
N TRP A 176 13.67 -4.32 12.98
CA TRP A 176 13.65 -4.89 11.64
C TRP A 176 13.26 -6.38 11.63
N ASP A 177 12.96 -6.88 10.43
CA ASP A 177 12.73 -8.30 10.11
C ASP A 177 11.52 -8.92 10.84
N VAL A 178 10.57 -8.09 11.24
CA VAL A 178 9.31 -8.52 11.87
C VAL A 178 8.12 -8.48 10.92
N LEU A 179 8.21 -7.66 9.85
CA LEU A 179 7.17 -7.47 8.83
C LEU A 179 7.75 -7.43 7.43
N GLU A 180 6.96 -7.87 6.46
CA GLU A 180 7.21 -7.78 5.03
C GLU A 180 5.96 -7.30 4.28
N VAL A 181 6.17 -6.72 3.09
CA VAL A 181 5.12 -6.28 2.18
C VAL A 181 5.32 -6.94 0.82
N ARG A 182 4.28 -7.63 0.34
CA ARG A 182 4.13 -8.05 -1.05
C ARG A 182 3.37 -6.95 -1.78
N HIS A 183 4.02 -6.28 -2.71
CA HIS A 183 3.51 -5.09 -3.38
C HIS A 183 3.19 -5.37 -4.84
N PHE A 184 2.01 -4.96 -5.29
CA PHE A 184 1.45 -5.22 -6.62
C PHE A 184 1.24 -3.90 -7.39
N PRO A 185 2.30 -3.14 -7.68
CA PRO A 185 2.19 -1.74 -8.07
C PRO A 185 1.57 -1.53 -9.44
N ILE A 186 1.91 -2.38 -10.41
CA ILE A 186 1.46 -2.28 -11.80
C ILE A 186 0.98 -3.67 -12.25
N ARG A 187 -0.30 -3.74 -12.65
CA ARG A 187 -1.02 -5.01 -12.85
C ARG A 187 -1.53 -5.21 -14.29
N SER A 188 -1.67 -4.11 -15.02
CA SER A 188 -2.05 -4.11 -16.44
C SER A 188 -1.72 -2.77 -17.09
N PRO A 189 -1.65 -2.68 -18.44
CA PRO A 189 -1.48 -1.40 -19.12
C PRO A 189 -2.56 -0.37 -18.79
N GLN A 190 -3.81 -0.82 -18.65
CA GLN A 190 -4.95 0.04 -18.33
C GLN A 190 -4.87 0.60 -16.91
N GLN A 191 -4.55 -0.26 -15.94
CA GLN A 191 -4.35 0.16 -14.56
C GLN A 191 -3.15 1.10 -14.44
N TYR A 192 -2.06 0.83 -15.16
CA TYR A 192 -0.87 1.69 -15.20
C TYR A 192 -1.22 3.11 -15.69
N LEU A 193 -1.94 3.21 -16.80
CA LEU A 193 -2.40 4.49 -17.34
C LEU A 193 -3.32 5.23 -16.36
N ARG A 194 -4.29 4.53 -15.75
CA ARG A 194 -5.20 5.11 -14.75
C ARG A 194 -4.43 5.64 -13.55
N LYS A 195 -3.49 4.87 -13.01
CA LYS A 195 -2.66 5.24 -11.85
C LYS A 195 -1.79 6.47 -12.15
N ALA A 196 -1.18 6.52 -13.34
CA ALA A 196 -0.38 7.67 -13.79
C ALA A 196 -1.20 8.96 -13.85
N ARG A 197 -2.33 8.95 -14.56
CA ARG A 197 -3.20 10.12 -14.73
C ARG A 197 -3.83 10.58 -13.42
N GLN A 198 -4.33 9.65 -12.63
CA GLN A 198 -4.94 9.95 -11.33
C GLN A 198 -3.92 10.55 -10.35
N GLY A 199 -2.71 9.96 -10.28
CA GLY A 199 -1.63 10.47 -9.43
C GLY A 199 -1.16 11.85 -9.85
N ALA A 200 -0.92 12.07 -11.15
CA ALA A 200 -0.52 13.37 -11.68
C ALA A 200 -1.59 14.46 -11.44
N ALA A 201 -2.87 14.16 -11.69
CA ALA A 201 -3.97 15.07 -11.44
C ALA A 201 -4.10 15.44 -9.95
N ALA A 202 -4.00 14.46 -9.05
CA ALA A 202 -4.09 14.69 -7.59
C ALA A 202 -2.90 15.51 -7.06
N LEU A 203 -1.69 15.31 -7.61
CA LEU A 203 -0.51 16.12 -7.29
C LEU A 203 -0.59 17.56 -7.82
N ALA A 204 -1.24 17.77 -8.96
CA ALA A 204 -1.45 19.11 -9.52
C ALA A 204 -2.30 20.01 -8.59
N LEU A 205 -3.05 19.43 -7.66
CA LEU A 205 -3.85 20.15 -6.67
C LEU A 205 -3.07 20.48 -5.37
N THR A 206 -1.78 20.17 -5.33
CA THR A 206 -0.94 20.36 -4.14
C THR A 206 0.09 21.47 -4.33
N ASP A 207 0.60 21.99 -3.23
CA ASP A 207 1.77 22.87 -3.14
C ASP A 207 3.06 22.09 -2.79
N LEU A 208 3.04 20.77 -2.90
CA LEU A 208 4.20 19.93 -2.65
C LEU A 208 5.30 20.15 -3.68
N PRO A 209 6.57 19.90 -3.32
CA PRO A 209 7.70 20.03 -4.25
C PRO A 209 7.46 19.19 -5.53
N GLU A 210 7.91 19.69 -6.68
CA GLU A 210 7.75 19.00 -7.98
C GLU A 210 8.39 17.60 -8.00
N SER A 211 9.40 17.36 -7.18
CA SER A 211 10.02 16.04 -7.01
C SER A 211 9.10 15.02 -6.32
N THR A 212 8.07 15.47 -5.61
CA THR A 212 7.10 14.57 -4.98
C THR A 212 6.26 13.87 -6.04
N GLY A 213 6.28 12.54 -6.07
CA GLY A 213 5.52 11.76 -7.05
C GLY A 213 5.93 12.01 -8.51
N GLN A 214 7.19 12.40 -8.76
CA GLN A 214 7.73 12.72 -10.08
C GLN A 214 7.42 11.62 -11.11
N HIS A 215 7.50 10.35 -10.73
CA HIS A 215 7.22 9.22 -11.61
C HIS A 215 5.79 9.25 -12.19
N TRP A 216 4.76 9.69 -11.42
CA TRP A 216 3.40 9.80 -11.95
C TRP A 216 3.29 10.88 -13.02
N ARG A 217 3.95 12.03 -12.84
CA ARG A 217 4.01 13.10 -13.85
C ARG A 217 4.77 12.67 -15.10
N ASP A 218 5.85 11.88 -14.91
CA ASP A 218 6.64 11.36 -16.04
C ASP A 218 5.84 10.33 -16.84
N TRP A 219 5.12 9.44 -16.17
CA TRP A 219 4.25 8.44 -16.81
C TRP A 219 3.06 9.10 -17.49
N ASP A 220 2.44 10.11 -16.90
CA ASP A 220 1.34 10.86 -17.50
C ASP A 220 1.79 11.58 -18.77
N ARG A 221 2.94 12.25 -18.74
CA ARG A 221 3.55 12.87 -19.94
C ARG A 221 3.86 11.84 -21.03
N LEU A 222 4.38 10.68 -20.65
CA LEU A 222 4.65 9.59 -21.58
C LEU A 222 3.36 9.08 -22.22
N ALA A 223 2.29 8.94 -21.45
CA ALA A 223 0.98 8.55 -21.92
C ALA A 223 0.40 9.56 -22.92
N ASP A 224 0.57 10.86 -22.68
CA ASP A 224 0.14 11.90 -23.62
C ASP A 224 0.93 11.86 -24.93
N GLN A 225 2.22 11.57 -24.88
CA GLN A 225 3.07 11.47 -26.07
C GLN A 225 2.79 10.23 -26.91
N GLN A 226 2.48 9.10 -26.30
CA GLN A 226 2.32 7.80 -26.96
C GLN A 226 0.86 7.37 -27.14
N GLY A 227 -0.09 8.05 -26.49
CA GLY A 227 -1.50 7.68 -26.48
C GLY A 227 -1.82 6.48 -25.57
N SER A 228 -0.80 5.78 -25.05
CA SER A 228 -0.94 4.64 -24.11
C SER A 228 0.33 4.43 -23.30
N LEU A 229 0.26 3.56 -22.28
CA LEU A 229 1.44 3.07 -21.58
C LEU A 229 1.70 1.56 -21.84
N THR A 230 1.14 1.01 -22.92
CA THR A 230 1.26 -0.43 -23.21
C THR A 230 2.71 -0.84 -23.47
N ASP A 231 3.45 -0.09 -24.28
CA ASP A 231 4.85 -0.39 -24.57
C ASP A 231 5.70 -0.25 -23.30
N ALA A 232 5.52 0.82 -22.54
CA ALA A 232 6.22 1.02 -21.28
C ALA A 232 5.88 -0.08 -20.25
N PHE A 233 4.64 -0.60 -20.25
CA PHE A 233 4.27 -1.75 -19.43
C PHE A 233 5.02 -3.01 -19.87
N LEU A 234 5.05 -3.31 -21.16
CA LEU A 234 5.74 -4.49 -21.70
C LEU A 234 7.26 -4.44 -21.45
N ASP A 235 7.85 -3.24 -21.50
CA ASP A 235 9.28 -3.05 -21.32
C ASP A 235 9.74 -3.12 -19.85
N HIS A 236 8.87 -2.72 -18.91
CA HIS A 236 9.28 -2.48 -17.51
C HIS A 236 8.53 -3.30 -16.47
N TRP A 237 7.32 -3.79 -16.77
CA TRP A 237 6.43 -4.43 -15.80
C TRP A 237 5.93 -5.81 -16.21
N PHE A 238 6.21 -6.24 -17.46
CA PHE A 238 5.88 -7.57 -17.95
C PHE A 238 7.18 -8.38 -18.14
N TYR A 239 7.20 -9.58 -17.56
CA TYR A 239 8.38 -10.43 -17.56
C TYR A 239 8.05 -11.82 -18.09
N ARG A 240 9.08 -12.53 -18.55
CA ARG A 240 8.97 -13.97 -18.69
C ARG A 240 9.07 -14.61 -17.31
N HIS A 241 8.27 -15.64 -17.05
CA HIS A 241 8.27 -16.34 -15.74
C HIS A 241 9.61 -17.01 -15.39
N ASP A 242 10.46 -17.30 -16.41
CA ASP A 242 11.81 -17.86 -16.25
C ASP A 242 12.93 -16.81 -16.16
N ASP A 243 12.59 -15.52 -16.03
CA ASP A 243 13.58 -14.45 -15.84
C ASP A 243 14.39 -14.67 -14.55
N PRO A 244 15.74 -14.68 -14.62
CA PRO A 244 16.59 -14.98 -13.47
C PRO A 244 16.52 -13.92 -12.34
N ARG A 245 15.84 -12.81 -12.56
CA ARG A 245 15.59 -11.78 -11.52
C ARG A 245 14.37 -12.10 -10.66
N LEU A 246 13.58 -13.09 -11.05
CA LEU A 246 12.32 -13.46 -10.41
C LEU A 246 12.47 -14.72 -9.56
N VAL A 247 11.58 -14.83 -8.60
CA VAL A 247 11.31 -16.05 -7.84
C VAL A 247 9.81 -16.29 -7.77
N LEU A 248 9.40 -17.52 -7.94
CA LEU A 248 8.01 -17.93 -7.68
C LEU A 248 7.80 -17.95 -6.16
N ASP A 249 7.06 -17.01 -5.66
CA ASP A 249 6.78 -16.82 -4.24
C ASP A 249 5.43 -16.10 -4.11
N PRO A 250 4.32 -16.85 -4.33
CA PRO A 250 2.98 -16.27 -4.26
C PRO A 250 2.72 -15.67 -2.88
N ALA A 251 1.95 -14.57 -2.86
CA ALA A 251 1.59 -13.93 -1.60
C ALA A 251 0.79 -14.91 -0.72
N PRO A 252 1.09 -15.00 0.57
CA PRO A 252 0.36 -15.86 1.50
C PRO A 252 -0.97 -15.19 1.88
N LEU A 253 -1.99 -15.39 1.05
CA LEU A 253 -3.32 -14.82 1.26
C LEU A 253 -4.13 -15.65 2.25
N GLU A 254 -4.83 -14.98 3.17
CA GLU A 254 -5.78 -15.63 4.06
C GLU A 254 -7.05 -16.04 3.29
N GLY A 255 -7.48 -17.28 3.44
CA GLY A 255 -8.72 -17.79 2.86
C GLY A 255 -8.63 -18.18 1.37
N SER A 256 -7.44 -18.33 0.82
CA SER A 256 -7.21 -18.86 -0.53
C SER A 256 -7.03 -20.38 -0.53
#